data_93a412902766474b8d2fccbf0b062592
#
_entry.id   93a412902766474b8d2fccbf0b062592
#
_cell.length_a   1.000
_cell.length_b   1.000
_cell.length_c   1.000
_cell.angle_alpha   90.00
_cell.angle_beta   90.00
_cell.angle_gamma   90.00
#
_symmetry.space_group_name_H-M   'P 1'
#
loop_
_entity.id
_entity.type
_entity.pdbx_description
1 polymer ?
#
loop_
_entity_poly.entity_id
_entity_poly.type
_entity_poly.pdbx_seq_one_letter_code
_entity_poly.pdbx_strand_id
1 'polypeptide(L)'
;MSTVVMRLWLPDLPGTLGRVAAAIGRANGDVIGIEILERGAGMAIDELTVMLPDGATADALIDEVSEVEGVAVEDVHEVAADRPDQSVLALDVTARIMEASAERRANVACGLVREMLESDWCVILSNRDSVPLAASGDVPDLAWLAA
;
A
#
# COMPACT_ATOMS: atom_id res chain seq x y z
N MET A 1 21.04 5.77 -4.39
CA MET A 1 19.82 6.40 -3.87
C MET A 1 18.69 5.39 -4.03
N SER A 2 18.04 4.97 -2.96
CA SER A 2 16.91 4.02 -2.98
C SER A 2 15.69 4.62 -2.27
N THR A 3 14.52 4.09 -2.58
CA THR A 3 13.28 4.46 -1.90
C THR A 3 12.73 3.21 -1.22
N VAL A 4 12.38 3.33 0.05
CA VAL A 4 11.78 2.25 0.82
C VAL A 4 10.41 2.66 1.34
N VAL A 5 9.52 1.69 1.44
CA VAL A 5 8.25 1.82 2.14
C VAL A 5 8.38 1.08 3.46
N MET A 6 8.06 1.76 4.55
CA MET A 6 8.14 1.23 5.91
C MET A 6 6.77 1.28 6.56
N ARG A 7 6.26 0.12 7.01
CA ARG A 7 5.01 0.02 7.75
C ARG A 7 5.29 -0.10 9.24
N LEU A 8 4.61 0.73 10.03
CA LEU A 8 4.85 0.88 11.45
C LEU A 8 3.56 0.74 12.25
N TRP A 9 3.65 0.07 13.38
CA TRP A 9 2.71 0.19 14.50
C TRP A 9 3.23 1.22 15.47
N LEU A 10 2.41 2.21 15.83
CA LEU A 10 2.82 3.27 16.76
C LEU A 10 1.65 3.73 17.64
N PRO A 11 1.93 4.24 18.87
CA PRO A 11 0.91 4.86 19.71
C PRO A 11 0.26 6.05 19.01
N ASP A 12 -1.07 6.07 18.91
CA ASP A 12 -1.83 7.19 18.36
C ASP A 12 -1.88 8.37 19.35
N LEU A 13 -0.71 8.96 19.61
CA LEU A 13 -0.51 10.06 20.54
C LEU A 13 0.19 11.23 19.84
N PRO A 14 -0.15 12.49 20.23
CA PRO A 14 0.56 13.65 19.72
C PRO A 14 2.08 13.53 19.89
N GLY A 15 2.83 13.77 18.80
CA GLY A 15 4.29 13.77 18.80
C GLY A 15 4.94 12.41 18.50
N THR A 16 4.22 11.30 18.47
CA THR A 16 4.82 9.98 18.16
C THR A 16 5.40 9.96 16.75
N LEU A 17 4.65 10.40 15.76
CA LEU A 17 5.13 10.49 14.37
C LEU A 17 6.35 11.43 14.24
N GLY A 18 6.39 12.52 15.04
CA GLY A 18 7.55 13.42 15.08
C GLY A 18 8.82 12.74 15.59
N ARG A 19 8.72 11.82 16.57
CA ARG A 19 9.86 11.02 17.04
C ARG A 19 10.33 10.02 15.98
N VAL A 20 9.39 9.40 15.28
CA VAL A 20 9.69 8.51 14.14
C VAL A 20 10.41 9.27 13.03
N ALA A 21 9.90 10.44 12.63
CA ALA A 21 10.54 11.26 11.61
C ALA A 21 11.96 11.70 12.02
N ALA A 22 12.18 12.03 13.31
CA ALA A 22 13.51 12.35 13.83
C ALA A 22 14.44 11.11 13.79
N ALA A 23 13.96 9.91 14.06
CA ALA A 23 14.74 8.67 13.94
C ALA A 23 15.13 8.41 12.48
N ILE A 24 14.19 8.55 11.54
CA ILE A 24 14.46 8.45 10.11
C ILE A 24 15.56 9.45 9.68
N GLY A 25 15.48 10.69 10.17
CA GLY A 25 16.51 11.70 9.90
C GLY A 25 17.89 11.34 10.45
N ARG A 26 17.99 10.66 11.62
CA ARG A 26 19.27 10.16 12.14
C ARG A 26 19.89 9.05 11.26
N ALA A 27 19.04 8.24 10.63
CA ALA A 27 19.46 7.26 9.62
C ALA A 27 19.79 7.89 8.25
N ASN A 28 19.83 9.23 8.15
CA ASN A 28 19.95 10.00 6.92
C ASN A 28 18.81 9.76 5.90
N GLY A 29 17.64 9.27 6.33
CA GLY A 29 16.45 9.13 5.50
C GLY A 29 15.69 10.45 5.39
N ASP A 30 15.02 10.65 4.25
CA ASP A 30 14.09 11.74 4.01
C ASP A 30 12.68 11.19 3.80
N VAL A 31 11.72 11.65 4.60
CA VAL A 31 10.32 11.21 4.49
C VAL A 31 9.65 11.95 3.33
N ILE A 32 9.34 11.22 2.28
CA ILE A 32 8.71 11.77 1.07
C ILE A 32 7.22 11.45 0.96
N GLY A 33 6.70 10.56 1.82
CA GLY A 33 5.27 10.21 1.86
C GLY A 33 4.89 9.63 3.21
N ILE A 34 3.63 9.88 3.62
CA ILE A 34 3.03 9.32 4.84
C ILE A 34 1.58 8.97 4.53
N GLU A 35 1.19 7.74 4.85
CA GLU A 35 -0.19 7.29 4.79
C GLU A 35 -0.58 6.65 6.11
N ILE A 36 -1.72 7.05 6.67
CA ILE A 36 -2.28 6.46 7.88
C ILE A 36 -3.28 5.40 7.41
N LEU A 37 -2.92 4.13 7.58
CA LEU A 37 -3.72 3.00 7.09
C LEU A 37 -4.87 2.69 8.03
N GLU A 38 -4.61 2.72 9.34
CA GLU A 38 -5.58 2.35 10.36
C GLU A 38 -5.34 3.12 11.66
N ARG A 39 -6.43 3.39 12.40
CA ARG A 39 -6.39 3.93 13.77
C ARG A 39 -7.40 3.19 14.62
N GLY A 40 -6.98 2.75 15.80
CA GLY A 40 -7.88 2.10 16.77
C GLY A 40 -7.18 1.63 18.02
N ALA A 41 -7.92 1.50 19.11
CA ALA A 41 -7.42 1.00 20.39
C ALA A 41 -6.17 1.73 20.94
N GLY A 42 -5.98 3.02 20.60
CA GLY A 42 -4.82 3.81 21.02
C GLY A 42 -3.55 3.58 20.20
N MET A 43 -3.65 2.84 19.10
CA MET A 43 -2.56 2.58 18.15
C MET A 43 -2.94 3.08 16.76
N ALA A 44 -1.93 3.36 15.95
CA ALA A 44 -2.06 3.61 14.52
C ALA A 44 -1.14 2.67 13.73
N ILE A 45 -1.53 2.38 12.51
CA ILE A 45 -0.69 1.73 11.50
C ILE A 45 -0.42 2.79 10.44
N ASP A 46 0.83 3.21 10.35
CA ASP A 46 1.27 4.20 9.38
C ASP A 46 2.23 3.55 8.38
N GLU A 47 2.12 3.97 7.13
CA GLU A 47 3.06 3.61 6.07
C GLU A 47 3.83 4.87 5.66
N LEU A 48 5.16 4.82 5.79
CA LEU A 48 6.05 5.92 5.44
C LEU A 48 6.89 5.55 4.23
N THR A 49 6.91 6.43 3.23
CA THR A 49 7.85 6.33 2.11
C THR A 49 9.07 7.17 2.43
N VAL A 50 10.22 6.51 2.46
CA VAL A 50 11.50 7.12 2.85
C VAL A 50 12.50 7.01 1.71
N MET A 51 13.10 8.13 1.36
CA MET A 51 14.23 8.18 0.42
C MET A 51 15.53 8.05 1.19
N LEU A 52 16.37 7.09 0.80
CA LEU A 52 17.69 6.85 1.36
C LEU A 52 18.77 7.30 0.38
N PRO A 53 19.72 8.16 0.79
CA PRO A 53 20.87 8.54 -0.02
C PRO A 53 21.84 7.38 -0.17
N ASP A 54 22.81 7.52 -1.10
CA ASP A 54 23.86 6.52 -1.27
C ASP A 54 24.64 6.33 0.04
N GLY A 55 24.80 5.08 0.43
CA GLY A 55 25.49 4.68 1.67
C GLY A 55 24.58 4.55 2.91
N ALA A 56 23.35 5.02 2.87
CA ALA A 56 22.35 4.68 3.88
C ALA A 56 21.70 3.32 3.54
N THR A 57 21.33 2.56 4.57
CA THR A 57 20.76 1.21 4.41
C THR A 57 19.41 1.09 5.10
N ALA A 58 18.57 0.20 4.60
CA ALA A 58 17.29 -0.11 5.23
C ALA A 58 17.49 -0.67 6.65
N ASP A 59 18.55 -1.46 6.89
CA ASP A 59 18.85 -2.01 8.22
C ASP A 59 19.12 -0.90 9.24
N ALA A 60 19.96 0.10 8.90
CA ALA A 60 20.22 1.23 9.77
C ALA A 60 18.96 2.07 10.04
N LEU A 61 18.07 2.19 9.05
CA LEU A 61 16.78 2.84 9.22
C LEU A 61 15.88 2.07 10.18
N ILE A 62 15.81 0.74 10.05
CA ILE A 62 15.03 -0.14 10.93
C ILE A 62 15.53 -0.03 12.36
N ASP A 63 16.86 -0.08 12.56
CA ASP A 63 17.49 0.01 13.89
C ASP A 63 17.12 1.33 14.57
N GLU A 64 17.29 2.46 13.90
CA GLU A 64 16.97 3.79 14.45
C GLU A 64 15.48 3.98 14.78
N VAL A 65 14.60 3.48 13.92
CA VAL A 65 13.13 3.59 14.13
C VAL A 65 12.68 2.66 15.25
N SER A 66 13.26 1.48 15.36
CA SER A 66 12.94 0.50 16.41
C SER A 66 13.32 0.96 17.82
N GLU A 67 14.24 1.93 17.95
CA GLU A 67 14.58 2.56 19.23
C GLU A 67 13.51 3.53 19.74
N VAL A 68 12.54 3.91 18.90
CA VAL A 68 11.46 4.81 19.33
C VAL A 68 10.48 4.06 20.21
N GLU A 69 10.33 4.51 21.45
CA GLU A 69 9.46 3.87 22.45
C GLU A 69 8.01 3.68 21.95
N GLY A 70 7.55 2.44 21.99
CA GLY A 70 6.20 2.04 21.61
C GLY A 70 5.99 1.86 20.10
N VAL A 71 7.03 2.05 19.28
CA VAL A 71 6.98 1.83 17.83
C VAL A 71 7.46 0.42 17.51
N ALA A 72 6.77 -0.25 16.59
CA ALA A 72 7.19 -1.53 16.04
C ALA A 72 7.22 -1.44 14.51
N VAL A 73 8.32 -1.86 13.91
CA VAL A 73 8.46 -2.00 12.46
C VAL A 73 7.83 -3.32 12.05
N GLU A 74 6.78 -3.27 11.21
CA GLU A 74 6.10 -4.46 10.70
C GLU A 74 6.74 -4.98 9.42
N ASP A 75 6.99 -4.07 8.48
CA ASP A 75 7.53 -4.40 7.17
C ASP A 75 8.38 -3.25 6.61
N VAL A 76 9.44 -3.58 5.86
CA VAL A 76 10.23 -2.63 5.09
C VAL A 76 10.64 -3.27 3.77
N HIS A 77 10.32 -2.63 2.66
CA HIS A 77 10.70 -3.11 1.34
C HIS A 77 11.10 -1.96 0.41
N GLU A 78 12.00 -2.25 -0.52
CA GLU A 78 12.39 -1.28 -1.56
C GLU A 78 11.28 -1.14 -2.61
N VAL A 79 11.09 0.09 -3.05
CA VAL A 79 10.16 0.42 -4.14
C VAL A 79 10.88 1.20 -5.23
N ALA A 80 10.36 1.13 -6.45
CA ALA A 80 10.87 1.96 -7.53
C ALA A 80 10.70 3.45 -7.19
N ALA A 81 11.74 4.26 -7.44
CA ALA A 81 11.73 5.69 -7.14
C ALA A 81 10.67 6.48 -7.92
N ASP A 82 10.19 5.90 -9.03
CA ASP A 82 9.15 6.44 -9.90
C ASP A 82 7.77 5.80 -9.65
N ARG A 83 7.59 5.09 -8.51
CA ARG A 83 6.30 4.50 -8.16
C ARG A 83 5.23 5.60 -8.14
N PRO A 84 4.16 5.46 -8.93
CA PRO A 84 3.08 6.43 -8.91
C PRO A 84 2.44 6.51 -7.52
N ASP A 85 2.03 7.72 -7.13
CA ASP A 85 1.17 7.89 -5.95
C ASP A 85 -0.08 7.02 -6.10
N GLN A 86 -0.37 6.20 -5.09
CA GLN A 86 -1.47 5.24 -5.11
C GLN A 86 -2.83 5.92 -5.32
N SER A 87 -2.99 7.14 -4.78
CA SER A 87 -4.21 7.92 -4.94
C SER A 87 -4.38 8.40 -6.39
N VAL A 88 -3.28 8.81 -7.02
CA VAL A 88 -3.29 9.22 -8.45
C VAL A 88 -3.57 8.02 -9.33
N LEU A 89 -2.96 6.86 -9.03
CA LEU A 89 -3.21 5.62 -9.75
C LEU A 89 -4.69 5.17 -9.61
N ALA A 90 -5.24 5.22 -8.41
CA ALA A 90 -6.64 4.88 -8.16
C ALA A 90 -7.61 5.82 -8.90
N LEU A 91 -7.28 7.12 -8.99
CA LEU A 91 -8.06 8.09 -9.77
C LEU A 91 -8.02 7.79 -11.28
N ASP A 92 -6.83 7.47 -11.83
CA ASP A 92 -6.70 7.09 -13.25
C ASP A 92 -7.50 5.82 -13.54
N VAL A 93 -7.37 4.79 -12.71
CA VAL A 93 -8.14 3.56 -12.81
C VAL A 93 -9.64 3.85 -12.78
N THR A 94 -10.09 4.69 -11.85
CA THR A 94 -11.51 5.07 -11.74
C THR A 94 -11.99 5.79 -12.99
N ALA A 95 -11.23 6.75 -13.51
CA ALA A 95 -11.58 7.48 -14.72
C ALA A 95 -11.74 6.51 -15.93
N ARG A 96 -10.78 5.62 -16.13
CA ARG A 96 -10.81 4.62 -17.22
C ARG A 96 -11.99 3.65 -17.10
N ILE A 97 -12.37 3.26 -15.87
CA ILE A 97 -13.56 2.45 -15.63
C ILE A 97 -14.84 3.23 -16.02
N MET A 98 -14.91 4.51 -15.67
CA MET A 98 -16.09 5.33 -15.97
C MET A 98 -16.23 5.64 -17.48
N GLU A 99 -15.14 5.76 -18.21
CA GLU A 99 -15.13 5.94 -19.67
C GLU A 99 -15.59 4.68 -20.42
N ALA A 100 -15.47 3.51 -19.82
CA ALA A 100 -15.90 2.27 -20.44
C ALA A 100 -17.44 2.19 -20.57
N SER A 101 -17.91 1.61 -21.69
CA SER A 101 -19.35 1.33 -21.85
C SER A 101 -19.86 0.41 -20.74
N ALA A 102 -21.15 0.52 -20.42
CA ALA A 102 -21.78 -0.25 -19.34
C ALA A 102 -21.51 -1.76 -19.47
N GLU A 103 -21.54 -2.30 -20.70
CA GLU A 103 -21.30 -3.72 -20.98
C GLU A 103 -19.86 -4.18 -20.72
N ARG A 104 -18.88 -3.28 -20.90
CA ARG A 104 -17.46 -3.58 -20.77
C ARG A 104 -16.89 -3.17 -19.41
N ARG A 105 -17.64 -2.41 -18.62
CA ARG A 105 -17.14 -1.76 -17.40
C ARG A 105 -16.60 -2.76 -16.38
N ALA A 106 -17.30 -3.87 -16.15
CA ALA A 106 -16.84 -4.91 -15.22
C ALA A 106 -15.52 -5.55 -15.68
N ASN A 107 -15.37 -5.85 -16.98
CA ASN A 107 -14.15 -6.43 -17.52
C ASN A 107 -12.98 -5.43 -17.44
N VAL A 108 -13.22 -4.15 -17.76
CA VAL A 108 -12.20 -3.09 -17.65
C VAL A 108 -11.78 -2.91 -16.19
N ALA A 109 -12.74 -2.84 -15.26
CA ALA A 109 -12.45 -2.74 -13.83
C ALA A 109 -11.62 -3.92 -13.33
N CYS A 110 -12.01 -5.14 -13.69
CA CYS A 110 -11.32 -6.36 -13.28
C CYS A 110 -9.87 -6.39 -13.75
N GLY A 111 -9.60 -6.01 -15.01
CA GLY A 111 -8.24 -5.93 -15.57
C GLY A 111 -7.39 -4.86 -14.89
N LEU A 112 -7.92 -3.63 -14.76
CA LEU A 112 -7.19 -2.51 -14.19
C LEU A 112 -6.90 -2.69 -12.69
N VAL A 113 -7.85 -3.22 -11.92
CA VAL A 113 -7.64 -3.52 -10.49
C VAL A 113 -6.58 -4.62 -10.33
N ARG A 114 -6.61 -5.67 -11.17
CA ARG A 114 -5.57 -6.70 -11.16
C ARG A 114 -4.17 -6.12 -11.40
N GLU A 115 -4.05 -5.25 -12.40
CA GLU A 115 -2.78 -4.58 -12.72
C GLU A 115 -2.33 -3.64 -11.59
N MET A 116 -3.24 -2.84 -11.04
CA MET A 116 -2.94 -1.89 -9.95
C MET A 116 -2.44 -2.60 -8.68
N LEU A 117 -3.02 -3.78 -8.36
CA LEU A 117 -2.67 -4.57 -7.19
C LEU A 117 -1.57 -5.60 -7.46
N GLU A 118 -1.02 -5.63 -8.67
CA GLU A 118 0.01 -6.58 -9.11
C GLU A 118 -0.36 -8.04 -8.79
N SER A 119 -1.67 -8.36 -8.88
CA SER A 119 -2.18 -9.68 -8.49
C SER A 119 -2.24 -10.65 -9.68
N ASP A 120 -2.12 -11.95 -9.40
CA ASP A 120 -2.15 -13.00 -10.44
C ASP A 120 -3.52 -13.08 -11.11
N TRP A 121 -4.58 -12.81 -10.34
CA TRP A 121 -5.94 -12.82 -10.85
C TRP A 121 -6.86 -11.85 -10.10
N CYS A 122 -7.96 -11.50 -10.75
CA CYS A 122 -9.04 -10.72 -10.18
C CYS A 122 -10.39 -11.24 -10.69
N VAL A 123 -11.39 -11.26 -9.83
CA VAL A 123 -12.78 -11.63 -10.18
C VAL A 123 -13.74 -10.63 -9.57
N ILE A 124 -14.70 -10.17 -10.34
CA ILE A 124 -15.81 -9.37 -9.85
C ILE A 124 -17.04 -10.27 -9.80
N LEU A 125 -17.63 -10.41 -8.62
CA LEU A 125 -18.82 -11.23 -8.39
C LEU A 125 -20.05 -10.34 -8.23
N SER A 126 -21.22 -10.86 -8.68
CA SER A 126 -22.51 -10.31 -8.32
C SER A 126 -22.76 -10.54 -6.82
N ASN A 127 -23.19 -9.50 -6.13
CA ASN A 127 -23.52 -9.60 -4.69
C ASN A 127 -24.87 -10.27 -4.40
N ARG A 128 -25.62 -10.67 -5.45
CA ARG A 128 -26.95 -11.30 -5.30
C ARG A 128 -26.88 -12.82 -5.34
N ASP A 129 -26.03 -13.34 -6.21
CA ASP A 129 -25.99 -14.76 -6.56
C ASP A 129 -24.56 -15.32 -6.66
N SER A 130 -23.57 -14.49 -6.32
CA SER A 130 -22.13 -14.84 -6.40
C SER A 130 -21.67 -15.29 -7.80
N VAL A 131 -22.43 -14.95 -8.85
CA VAL A 131 -22.04 -15.27 -10.23
C VAL A 131 -20.94 -14.31 -10.69
N PRO A 132 -19.85 -14.81 -11.33
CA PRO A 132 -18.82 -13.98 -11.90
C PRO A 132 -19.35 -13.02 -12.98
N LEU A 133 -19.16 -11.74 -12.79
CA LEU A 133 -19.48 -10.68 -13.77
C LEU A 133 -18.30 -10.40 -14.70
N ALA A 134 -17.07 -10.56 -14.18
CA ALA A 134 -15.84 -10.41 -14.94
C ALA A 134 -14.71 -11.19 -14.25
N ALA A 135 -13.72 -11.58 -15.04
CA ALA A 135 -12.52 -12.26 -14.56
C ALA A 135 -11.30 -11.80 -15.37
N SER A 136 -10.12 -11.77 -14.75
CA SER A 136 -8.84 -11.39 -15.37
C SER A 136 -7.70 -12.17 -14.73
N GLY A 137 -6.73 -12.64 -15.54
CA GLY A 137 -5.59 -13.45 -15.09
C GLY A 137 -5.92 -14.94 -14.93
N ASP A 138 -5.07 -15.66 -14.23
CA ASP A 138 -5.18 -17.11 -14.02
C ASP A 138 -6.13 -17.43 -12.86
N VAL A 139 -7.43 -17.24 -13.12
CA VAL A 139 -8.48 -17.41 -12.10
C VAL A 139 -8.63 -18.89 -11.73
N PRO A 140 -8.53 -19.27 -10.44
CA PRO A 140 -8.75 -20.63 -9.99
C PRO A 140 -10.22 -21.05 -10.12
N ASP A 141 -10.49 -22.34 -9.89
CA ASP A 141 -11.88 -22.79 -9.75
C ASP A 141 -12.55 -22.04 -8.58
N LEU A 142 -13.65 -21.33 -8.90
CA LEU A 142 -14.36 -20.46 -7.95
C LEU A 142 -15.40 -21.20 -7.11
N ALA A 143 -15.52 -22.51 -7.21
CA ALA A 143 -16.50 -23.30 -6.47
C ALA A 143 -16.43 -23.09 -4.95
N TRP A 144 -15.23 -22.79 -4.42
CA TRP A 144 -15.02 -22.50 -2.99
C TRP A 144 -15.53 -21.12 -2.55
N LEU A 145 -15.74 -20.16 -3.48
CA LEU A 145 -16.30 -18.85 -3.14
C LEU A 145 -17.84 -18.90 -2.94
N ALA A 146 -18.48 -19.96 -3.39
CA ALA A 146 -19.93 -20.16 -3.27
C ALA A 146 -20.32 -21.00 -2.04
N ALA A 147 -19.36 -21.47 -1.27
CA ALA A 147 -19.54 -22.25 -0.04
C ALA A 147 -19.60 -21.38 1.20
#